data_c81b2535f3fb112d665f1bdcc62358c5
#
_entry.id   c81b2535f3fb112d665f1bdcc62358c5
#
_cell.length_a   1.000
_cell.length_b   1.000
_cell.length_c   1.000
_cell.angle_alpha   90.00
_cell.angle_beta   90.00
_cell.angle_gamma   90.00
#
_symmetry.space_group_name_H-M   'P 1'
#
loop_
_entity.id
_entity.type
_entity.pdbx_description
1 polymer ?
#
loop_
_entity_poly.entity_id
_entity_poly.type
_entity_poly.pdbx_seq_one_letter_code
_entity_poly.pdbx_strand_id
1 'polypeptide(L)'
;AKQVNYDGSRGTDGSLAFTVGAVANGVALDWGKTLTSGKETHSSAGSSTSRDDGAATSAGLVAVLQVVDCDSGTPTVTIEQSSDNGSGDAWATVLSFTAVGYASAPTAERVTVSGAVERYLRITTTGTFSNLDFVVTTRRGTAQDDVTL
;
A
#
# COMPACT_ATOMS: atom_id res chain seq x y z
N ALA A 1 2.12 13.93 -8.24
CA ALA A 1 1.86 14.47 -9.59
C ALA A 1 1.17 15.83 -9.47
N LYS A 2 1.50 16.73 -10.39
CA LYS A 2 0.82 18.03 -10.53
C LYS A 2 -0.09 17.95 -11.74
N GLN A 3 -1.38 18.23 -11.56
CA GLN A 3 -2.30 18.37 -12.69
C GLN A 3 -1.92 19.62 -13.50
N VAL A 4 -1.75 19.43 -14.81
CA VAL A 4 -1.35 20.51 -15.72
C VAL A 4 -2.53 20.98 -16.58
N ASN A 5 -3.44 20.07 -16.90
CA ASN A 5 -4.61 20.36 -17.71
C ASN A 5 -5.79 19.46 -17.33
N TYR A 6 -6.98 20.01 -17.48
CA TYR A 6 -8.26 19.31 -17.35
C TYR A 6 -9.21 19.85 -18.43
N ASP A 7 -9.39 19.07 -19.49
CA ASP A 7 -10.29 19.41 -20.58
C ASP A 7 -11.48 18.45 -20.58
N GLY A 8 -12.69 19.02 -20.60
CA GLY A 8 -13.94 18.30 -20.79
C GLY A 8 -14.60 18.71 -22.10
N SER A 9 -14.98 17.75 -22.90
CA SER A 9 -15.77 17.97 -24.10
C SER A 9 -17.06 17.14 -24.08
N ARG A 10 -18.17 17.74 -24.52
CA ARG A 10 -19.45 17.06 -24.66
C ARG A 10 -19.76 16.83 -26.14
N GLY A 11 -19.91 15.58 -26.51
CA GLY A 11 -20.33 15.22 -27.86
C GLY A 11 -21.80 15.57 -28.11
N THR A 12 -22.16 15.73 -29.38
CA THR A 12 -23.55 15.96 -29.81
C THR A 12 -24.44 14.75 -29.56
N ASP A 13 -23.85 13.58 -29.35
CA ASP A 13 -24.51 12.33 -28.97
C ASP A 13 -24.74 12.23 -27.44
N GLY A 14 -24.38 13.27 -26.68
CA GLY A 14 -24.51 13.29 -25.21
C GLY A 14 -23.32 12.68 -24.47
N SER A 15 -22.32 12.13 -25.17
CA SER A 15 -21.11 11.62 -24.53
C SER A 15 -20.33 12.74 -23.87
N LEU A 16 -19.69 12.44 -22.73
CA LEU A 16 -18.83 13.35 -22.00
C LEU A 16 -17.42 12.73 -21.92
N ALA A 17 -16.47 13.36 -22.58
CA ALA A 17 -15.08 12.95 -22.56
C ALA A 17 -14.25 13.91 -21.69
N PHE A 18 -13.38 13.34 -20.86
CA PHE A 18 -12.42 14.11 -20.06
C PHE A 18 -11.00 13.72 -20.44
N THR A 19 -10.16 14.72 -20.63
CA THR A 19 -8.72 14.52 -20.74
C THR A 19 -8.03 15.17 -19.55
N VAL A 20 -7.27 14.40 -18.80
CA VAL A 20 -6.48 14.90 -17.68
C VAL A 20 -5.00 14.76 -18.01
N GLY A 21 -4.31 15.88 -18.10
CA GLY A 21 -2.85 15.93 -18.20
C GLY A 21 -2.24 16.08 -16.81
N ALA A 22 -1.29 15.23 -16.46
CA ALA A 22 -0.54 15.32 -15.22
C ALA A 22 0.96 15.16 -15.48
N VAL A 23 1.77 15.94 -14.77
CA VAL A 23 3.23 15.86 -14.81
C VAL A 23 3.73 15.39 -13.47
N ALA A 24 4.69 14.46 -13.47
CA ALA A 24 5.36 14.04 -12.26
C ALA A 24 6.09 15.22 -11.62
N ASN A 25 5.91 15.40 -10.31
CA ASN A 25 6.56 16.46 -9.53
C ASN A 25 7.82 15.92 -8.88
N GLY A 26 8.83 15.62 -9.70
CA GLY A 26 10.12 15.13 -9.23
C GLY A 26 10.20 13.64 -8.90
N VAL A 27 9.09 12.90 -8.97
CA VAL A 27 9.02 11.45 -8.68
C VAL A 27 8.35 10.73 -9.84
N ALA A 28 8.96 9.65 -10.33
CA ALA A 28 8.37 8.81 -11.37
C ALA A 28 7.05 8.16 -10.91
N LEU A 29 6.21 7.79 -11.86
CA LEU A 29 5.02 6.97 -11.58
C LEU A 29 5.46 5.55 -11.19
N ASP A 30 5.01 5.11 -10.03
CA ASP A 30 5.21 3.75 -9.55
C ASP A 30 3.97 2.90 -9.82
N TRP A 31 4.15 1.79 -10.53
CA TRP A 31 3.10 0.79 -10.73
C TRP A 31 3.21 -0.28 -9.65
N GLY A 32 2.30 -0.26 -8.70
CA GLY A 32 2.22 -1.25 -7.62
C GLY A 32 1.09 -2.25 -7.81
N LYS A 33 1.15 -3.33 -7.04
CA LYS A 33 0.03 -4.28 -6.86
C LYS A 33 -0.60 -4.04 -5.49
N THR A 34 -1.91 -4.15 -5.40
CA THR A 34 -2.59 -4.14 -4.09
C THR A 34 -2.19 -5.37 -3.29
N LEU A 35 -1.82 -5.17 -2.03
CA LEU A 35 -1.59 -6.27 -1.08
C LEU A 35 -2.91 -6.65 -0.38
N THR A 36 -3.79 -5.67 -0.20
CA THR A 36 -5.18 -5.88 0.22
C THR A 36 -6.07 -6.34 -0.93
N SER A 37 -7.16 -7.02 -0.63
CA SER A 37 -8.21 -7.36 -1.61
C SER A 37 -9.16 -6.18 -1.84
N GLY A 38 -8.63 -5.07 -2.39
CA GLY A 38 -9.35 -3.80 -2.45
C GLY A 38 -9.31 -3.06 -1.11
N LYS A 39 -10.38 -2.32 -0.77
CA LYS A 39 -10.56 -1.75 0.57
C LYS A 39 -10.81 -2.89 1.56
N GLU A 40 -10.01 -2.99 2.58
CA GLU A 40 -10.09 -4.00 3.62
C GLU A 40 -10.49 -3.33 4.94
N THR A 41 -11.28 -4.02 5.75
CA THR A 41 -11.72 -3.57 7.07
C THR A 41 -11.24 -4.54 8.12
N HIS A 42 -10.44 -4.08 9.05
CA HIS A 42 -10.12 -4.82 10.27
C HIS A 42 -10.92 -4.26 11.44
N SER A 43 -11.80 -5.06 12.01
CA SER A 43 -12.60 -4.67 13.19
C SER A 43 -11.78 -4.66 14.48
N SER A 44 -10.66 -5.35 14.50
CA SER A 44 -9.68 -5.44 15.59
C SER A 44 -8.33 -5.91 15.05
N ALA A 45 -7.32 -5.95 15.90
CA ALA A 45 -6.00 -6.47 15.55
C ALA A 45 -6.07 -7.87 14.91
N GLY A 46 -5.34 -8.09 13.83
CA GLY A 46 -5.36 -9.34 13.08
C GLY A 46 -4.50 -9.27 11.82
N SER A 47 -4.52 -10.35 11.04
CA SER A 47 -3.74 -10.45 9.79
C SER A 47 -4.65 -10.72 8.60
N SER A 48 -4.32 -10.11 7.46
CA SER A 48 -4.96 -10.35 6.17
C SER A 48 -4.49 -11.66 5.54
N THR A 49 -5.17 -12.09 4.49
CA THR A 49 -4.70 -13.18 3.63
C THR A 49 -3.36 -12.80 2.98
N SER A 50 -2.44 -13.74 2.94
CA SER A 50 -1.14 -13.53 2.30
C SER A 50 -1.26 -13.50 0.77
N ARG A 51 -0.37 -12.72 0.15
CA ARG A 51 -0.19 -12.69 -1.30
C ARG A 51 1.12 -13.41 -1.65
N ASP A 52 1.04 -14.27 -2.66
CA ASP A 52 2.21 -14.89 -3.30
C ASP A 52 2.70 -14.00 -4.45
N ASP A 53 3.89 -13.47 -4.35
CA ASP A 53 4.54 -12.69 -5.42
C ASP A 53 5.37 -13.53 -6.39
N GLY A 54 5.40 -14.85 -6.21
CA GLY A 54 6.07 -15.81 -7.08
C GLY A 54 7.56 -15.99 -6.76
N ALA A 55 8.26 -14.94 -6.36
CA ALA A 55 9.69 -14.99 -6.03
C ALA A 55 10.05 -13.95 -4.97
N ALA A 56 11.16 -14.18 -4.27
CA ALA A 56 11.82 -13.17 -3.45
C ALA A 56 12.54 -12.13 -4.33
N THR A 57 12.85 -10.97 -3.76
CA THR A 57 13.71 -9.94 -4.38
C THR A 57 14.81 -9.52 -3.42
N SER A 58 15.96 -9.10 -3.96
CA SER A 58 17.03 -8.46 -3.19
C SER A 58 16.98 -6.93 -3.27
N ALA A 59 16.04 -6.37 -4.03
CA ALA A 59 16.00 -4.96 -4.41
C ALA A 59 14.99 -4.13 -3.60
N GLY A 60 14.46 -4.68 -2.51
CA GLY A 60 13.61 -3.96 -1.58
C GLY A 60 12.13 -3.89 -1.95
N LEU A 61 11.40 -3.09 -1.18
CA LEU A 61 9.96 -2.92 -1.28
C LEU A 61 9.58 -1.45 -1.08
N VAL A 62 8.69 -0.96 -1.92
CA VAL A 62 7.95 0.29 -1.69
C VAL A 62 6.53 -0.09 -1.30
N ALA A 63 6.03 0.50 -0.24
CA ALA A 63 4.65 0.30 0.19
C ALA A 63 3.96 1.65 0.42
N VAL A 64 2.68 1.70 0.04
CA VAL A 64 1.82 2.85 0.30
C VAL A 64 0.59 2.35 1.05
N LEU A 65 0.40 2.87 2.24
CA LEU A 65 -0.81 2.74 3.04
C LEU A 65 -1.73 3.92 2.74
N GLN A 66 -2.99 3.63 2.52
CA GLN A 66 -4.07 4.61 2.51
C GLN A 66 -5.10 4.18 3.55
N VAL A 67 -5.26 4.96 4.59
CA VAL A 67 -6.32 4.79 5.59
C VAL A 67 -7.49 5.65 5.16
N VAL A 68 -8.64 5.03 5.00
CA VAL A 68 -9.89 5.69 4.60
C VAL A 68 -10.65 6.15 5.83
N ASP A 69 -10.73 5.28 6.84
CA ASP A 69 -11.43 5.55 8.08
C ASP A 69 -10.87 4.72 9.24
N CYS A 70 -11.09 5.18 10.47
CA CYS A 70 -10.82 4.47 11.70
C CYS A 70 -11.79 4.97 12.77
N ASP A 71 -12.67 4.10 13.29
CA ASP A 71 -13.72 4.54 14.23
C ASP A 71 -13.14 4.92 15.60
N SER A 72 -12.12 4.23 16.06
CA SER A 72 -11.48 4.54 17.35
C SER A 72 -10.09 3.93 17.47
N GLY A 73 -9.30 4.45 18.42
CA GLY A 73 -8.02 3.90 18.81
C GLY A 73 -6.83 4.36 17.98
N THR A 74 -5.78 3.56 18.01
CA THR A 74 -4.51 3.89 17.34
C THR A 74 -3.90 2.61 16.76
N PRO A 75 -4.42 2.14 15.60
CA PRO A 75 -3.86 0.97 14.93
C PRO A 75 -2.48 1.25 14.34
N THR A 76 -1.65 0.23 14.30
CA THR A 76 -0.42 0.17 13.51
C THR A 76 -0.58 -0.90 12.44
N VAL A 77 -0.34 -0.53 11.18
CA VAL A 77 -0.33 -1.43 10.04
C VAL A 77 1.11 -1.84 9.74
N THR A 78 1.35 -3.13 9.61
CA THR A 78 2.66 -3.73 9.36
C THR A 78 2.58 -4.67 8.18
N ILE A 79 3.61 -4.73 7.36
CA ILE A 79 3.77 -5.77 6.34
C ILE A 79 4.74 -6.81 6.87
N GLU A 80 4.31 -8.05 6.84
CA GLU A 80 5.11 -9.23 7.19
C GLU A 80 5.43 -10.04 5.94
N GLN A 81 6.54 -10.77 6.01
CA GLN A 81 7.05 -11.62 4.95
C GLN A 81 7.32 -13.04 5.44
N SER A 82 7.32 -13.99 4.50
CA SER A 82 7.72 -15.38 4.70
C SER A 82 8.13 -16.00 3.37
N SER A 83 9.08 -16.90 3.39
CA SER A 83 9.54 -17.63 2.18
C SER A 83 8.57 -18.74 1.76
N ASP A 84 7.81 -19.31 2.68
CA ASP A 84 6.95 -20.48 2.50
C ASP A 84 5.51 -20.32 3.03
N ASN A 85 5.04 -19.07 3.15
CA ASN A 85 3.71 -18.74 3.65
C ASN A 85 3.49 -19.12 5.13
N GLY A 86 4.53 -19.06 5.93
CA GLY A 86 4.46 -19.33 7.38
C GLY A 86 4.46 -20.81 7.74
N SER A 87 4.81 -21.72 6.79
CA SER A 87 4.78 -23.17 7.05
C SER A 87 5.99 -23.65 7.84
N GLY A 88 7.19 -23.24 7.48
CA GLY A 88 8.44 -23.54 8.18
C GLY A 88 9.21 -22.27 8.52
N ASP A 89 9.03 -21.24 7.71
CA ASP A 89 9.58 -19.91 7.90
C ASP A 89 8.51 -18.99 8.49
N ALA A 90 8.68 -18.67 9.78
CA ALA A 90 7.72 -17.85 10.50
C ALA A 90 7.62 -16.44 9.91
N TRP A 91 6.41 -15.86 9.95
CA TRP A 91 6.18 -14.48 9.52
C TRP A 91 7.06 -13.49 10.27
N ALA A 92 7.77 -12.65 9.53
CA ALA A 92 8.66 -11.62 10.06
C ALA A 92 8.28 -10.25 9.48
N THR A 93 8.36 -9.21 10.29
CA THR A 93 8.11 -7.84 9.85
C THR A 93 9.14 -7.40 8.81
N VAL A 94 8.68 -6.92 7.66
CA VAL A 94 9.51 -6.29 6.64
C VAL A 94 9.47 -4.77 6.72
N LEU A 95 8.30 -4.18 7.02
CA LEU A 95 8.15 -2.76 7.30
C LEU A 95 6.92 -2.51 8.18
N SER A 96 6.93 -1.36 8.88
CA SER A 96 5.79 -0.87 9.64
C SER A 96 5.47 0.56 9.23
N PHE A 97 4.19 0.88 9.14
CA PHE A 97 3.72 2.26 8.98
C PHE A 97 3.61 2.95 10.33
N THR A 98 3.57 4.27 10.32
CA THR A 98 3.29 5.08 11.50
C THR A 98 1.90 4.73 12.05
N ALA A 99 1.78 4.64 13.34
CA ALA A 99 0.49 4.39 13.98
C ALA A 99 -0.52 5.50 13.64
N VAL A 100 -1.72 5.09 13.23
CA VAL A 100 -2.77 6.03 12.78
C VAL A 100 -3.74 6.27 13.92
N GLY A 101 -3.76 7.49 14.48
CA GLY A 101 -4.83 7.88 15.39
C GLY A 101 -6.15 8.04 14.64
N TYR A 102 -7.27 7.60 15.21
CA TYR A 102 -8.60 7.71 14.58
C TYR A 102 -8.93 9.15 14.12
N ALA A 103 -8.50 10.16 14.87
CA ALA A 103 -8.70 11.58 14.51
C ALA A 103 -7.83 12.05 13.33
N SER A 104 -6.89 11.21 12.85
CA SER A 104 -6.00 11.53 11.74
C SER A 104 -6.45 10.89 10.42
N ALA A 105 -7.49 10.07 10.43
CA ALA A 105 -8.10 9.52 9.22
C ALA A 105 -8.96 10.60 8.51
N PRO A 106 -9.01 10.63 7.15
CA PRO A 106 -8.21 9.82 6.24
C PRO A 106 -6.76 10.28 6.13
N THR A 107 -5.83 9.34 5.92
CA THR A 107 -4.40 9.64 5.78
C THR A 107 -3.72 8.65 4.83
N ALA A 108 -2.52 9.01 4.36
CA ALA A 108 -1.70 8.13 3.54
C ALA A 108 -0.22 8.26 3.90
N GLU A 109 0.49 7.14 3.85
CA GLU A 109 1.92 7.08 4.10
C GLU A 109 2.61 6.18 3.07
N ARG A 110 3.80 6.60 2.61
CA ARG A 110 4.70 5.82 1.76
C ARG A 110 5.93 5.46 2.57
N VAL A 111 6.23 4.18 2.63
CA VAL A 111 7.43 3.64 3.28
C VAL A 111 8.21 2.81 2.29
N THR A 112 9.53 2.87 2.39
CA THR A 112 10.45 2.07 1.57
C THR A 112 11.38 1.27 2.47
N VAL A 113 11.72 0.07 2.03
CA VAL A 113 12.76 -0.76 2.64
C VAL A 113 13.70 -1.27 1.55
N SER A 114 15.00 -1.19 1.80
CA SER A 114 16.04 -1.75 0.93
C SER A 114 16.38 -3.18 1.35
N GLY A 115 16.94 -3.96 0.42
CA GLY A 115 17.44 -5.29 0.70
C GLY A 115 16.46 -6.41 0.36
N ALA A 116 16.66 -7.58 0.97
CA ALA A 116 15.88 -8.76 0.64
C ALA A 116 14.43 -8.67 1.14
N VAL A 117 13.50 -9.07 0.27
CA VAL A 117 12.08 -9.24 0.59
C VAL A 117 11.64 -10.61 0.09
N GLU A 118 11.06 -11.40 0.97
CA GLU A 118 10.67 -12.78 0.71
C GLU A 118 9.44 -12.90 -0.18
N ARG A 119 9.15 -14.12 -0.65
CA ARG A 119 8.14 -14.41 -1.65
C ARG A 119 6.72 -14.02 -1.22
N TYR A 120 6.33 -14.37 0.00
CA TYR A 120 4.98 -14.13 0.51
C TYR A 120 4.94 -12.87 1.37
N LEU A 121 3.90 -12.06 1.18
CA LEU A 121 3.64 -10.87 1.97
C LEU A 121 2.22 -10.95 2.54
N ARG A 122 2.04 -10.46 3.77
CA ARG A 122 0.72 -10.22 4.36
C ARG A 122 0.72 -8.92 5.15
N ILE A 123 -0.47 -8.45 5.47
CA ILE A 123 -0.66 -7.31 6.36
C ILE A 123 -1.02 -7.84 7.75
N THR A 124 -0.47 -7.19 8.77
CA THR A 124 -0.87 -7.39 10.15
C THR A 124 -1.20 -6.03 10.76
N THR A 125 -2.32 -5.96 11.47
CA THR A 125 -2.70 -4.79 12.26
C THR A 125 -2.58 -5.10 13.74
N THR A 126 -2.05 -4.15 14.49
CA THR A 126 -1.85 -4.24 15.93
C THR A 126 -2.39 -3.01 16.65
N GLY A 127 -2.47 -3.06 17.97
CA GLY A 127 -3.00 -1.98 18.80
C GLY A 127 -4.46 -2.22 19.18
N THR A 128 -5.03 -1.27 19.92
CA THR A 128 -6.45 -1.28 20.30
C THR A 128 -7.19 -0.27 19.45
N PHE A 129 -8.14 -0.75 18.66
CA PHE A 129 -8.93 0.07 17.74
C PHE A 129 -10.23 -0.65 17.36
N SER A 130 -11.13 0.06 16.71
CA SER A 130 -12.27 -0.54 16.00
C SER A 130 -12.36 -0.01 14.58
N ASN A 131 -12.74 -0.90 13.65
CA ASN A 131 -13.02 -0.64 12.24
C ASN A 131 -11.99 0.25 11.54
N LEU A 132 -10.82 -0.29 11.27
CA LEU A 132 -9.82 0.33 10.41
C LEU A 132 -10.11 -0.04 8.95
N ASP A 133 -10.51 0.94 8.14
CA ASP A 133 -10.70 0.84 6.69
C ASP A 133 -9.45 1.33 5.96
N PHE A 134 -8.81 0.46 5.20
CA PHE A 134 -7.54 0.78 4.55
C PHE A 134 -7.29 0.03 3.25
N VAL A 135 -6.31 0.52 2.50
CA VAL A 135 -5.72 -0.13 1.31
C VAL A 135 -4.20 -0.08 1.43
N VAL A 136 -3.55 -1.18 1.10
CA VAL A 136 -2.09 -1.22 0.96
C VAL A 136 -1.73 -1.64 -0.45
N THR A 137 -0.88 -0.84 -1.09
CA THR A 137 -0.25 -1.19 -2.37
C THR A 137 1.25 -1.37 -2.17
N THR A 138 1.84 -2.30 -2.91
CA THR A 138 3.27 -2.57 -2.83
C THR A 138 3.87 -2.67 -4.22
N ARG A 139 5.14 -2.23 -4.35
CA ARG A 139 6.00 -2.46 -5.49
C ARG A 139 7.31 -3.08 -5.02
N ARG A 140 7.68 -4.22 -5.55
CA ARG A 140 9.00 -4.80 -5.35
C ARG A 140 10.01 -4.11 -6.26
N GLY A 141 11.18 -3.79 -5.76
CA GLY A 141 12.28 -3.31 -6.58
C GLY A 141 12.77 -4.38 -7.55
N THR A 142 13.22 -3.96 -8.72
CA THR A 142 13.91 -4.81 -9.71
C THR A 142 15.43 -4.59 -9.66
N ALA A 143 15.85 -3.43 -9.18
CA ALA A 143 17.23 -3.07 -8.84
C ALA A 143 17.25 -2.31 -7.50
N GLN A 144 18.38 -2.32 -6.82
CA GLN A 144 18.52 -1.71 -5.48
C GLN A 144 18.13 -0.21 -5.46
N ASP A 145 18.38 0.50 -6.55
CA ASP A 145 18.10 1.94 -6.69
C ASP A 145 16.62 2.26 -6.93
N ASP A 146 15.80 1.26 -7.25
CA ASP A 146 14.37 1.43 -7.55
C ASP A 146 13.53 1.83 -6.33
N VAL A 147 14.03 1.62 -5.12
CA VAL A 147 13.28 1.83 -3.88
C VAL A 147 13.78 3.03 -3.07
N THR A 148 14.91 3.61 -3.46
CA THR A 148 15.48 4.81 -2.85
C THR A 148 15.05 6.06 -3.62
N LEU A 149 14.23 6.90 -3.01
CA LEU A 149 13.91 8.28 -3.45
C LEU A 149 13.99 9.21 -2.25
#